data_f98c98c2b10b57e2a4a6742cd361a2e8
#
_entry.id   f98c98c2b10b57e2a4a6742cd361a2e8
#
_cell.length_a   1.000
_cell.length_b   1.000
_cell.length_c   1.000
_cell.angle_alpha   90.00
_cell.angle_beta   90.00
_cell.angle_gamma   90.00
#
_symmetry.space_group_name_H-M   'P 1'
#
loop_
_entity.id
_entity.type
_entity.pdbx_description
1 polymer ?
#
loop_
_entity_poly.entity_id
_entity_poly.type
_entity_poly.pdbx_seq_one_letter_code
_entity_poly.pdbx_strand_id
1 'polypeptide(L)'
;SPSVAATVWGELDVQGVRIGATYEDVLKVMSVYKLKATRESPKEHRVKLQQIPDMPFLSSITGTFSTTGQMGSKNSEMQNFVAEFSPPPMKHEVSVVIINRSFWQARPTMEATREALEAKYGPPSFKETADHREGWVWLYDASGAKIVSSSLKGQCSFNTVFHQGEPEYSININRNFDAVIGKCGRMLAVDMSYVPDGKDLLGNLKTALVDGPLVLKAAEATRSLIAEREKEAMNKRVKDAEKVGKPSL
;
A
#
# COMPACT_ATOMS: atom_id res chain seq x y z
N SER A 1 33.58 -9.41 -7.76
CA SER A 1 32.15 -9.04 -7.86
C SER A 1 31.95 -7.75 -7.09
N PRO A 2 31.38 -6.70 -7.67
CA PRO A 2 31.03 -5.51 -6.91
C PRO A 2 30.02 -5.92 -5.83
N SER A 3 30.30 -5.61 -4.56
CA SER A 3 29.34 -5.79 -3.49
C SER A 3 28.19 -4.82 -3.77
N VAL A 4 27.01 -5.34 -4.11
CA VAL A 4 25.79 -4.53 -4.15
C VAL A 4 25.58 -4.04 -2.73
N ALA A 5 25.73 -2.72 -2.53
CA ALA A 5 25.47 -2.11 -1.24
C ALA A 5 24.03 -2.45 -0.84
N ALA A 6 23.84 -2.90 0.40
CA ALA A 6 22.49 -3.19 0.89
C ALA A 6 21.67 -1.91 0.83
N THR A 7 20.61 -1.91 0.04
CA THR A 7 19.72 -0.76 -0.10
C THR A 7 19.07 -0.45 1.24
N VAL A 8 19.24 0.76 1.72
CA VAL A 8 18.65 1.22 3.00
C VAL A 8 17.17 1.51 2.81
N TRP A 9 16.33 1.22 3.79
CA TRP A 9 14.88 1.43 3.72
C TRP A 9 14.46 2.82 3.18
N GLY A 10 15.09 3.89 3.66
CA GLY A 10 14.78 5.26 3.24
C GLY A 10 15.11 5.59 1.77
N GLU A 11 15.88 4.75 1.09
CA GLU A 11 16.24 4.88 -0.32
C GLU A 11 15.33 4.07 -1.24
N LEU A 12 14.52 3.17 -0.67
CA LEU A 12 13.61 2.33 -1.44
C LEU A 12 12.52 3.17 -2.08
N ASP A 13 12.31 2.93 -3.35
CA ASP A 13 11.20 3.49 -4.11
C ASP A 13 10.53 2.42 -4.97
N VAL A 14 9.27 2.64 -5.26
CA VAL A 14 8.54 1.91 -6.30
C VAL A 14 8.14 2.93 -7.36
N GLN A 15 8.81 2.88 -8.51
CA GLN A 15 8.69 3.84 -9.61
C GLN A 15 8.89 5.31 -9.20
N GLY A 16 9.83 5.57 -8.31
CA GLY A 16 10.16 6.92 -7.86
C GLY A 16 9.31 7.42 -6.69
N VAL A 17 8.29 6.66 -6.25
CA VAL A 17 7.52 6.99 -5.05
C VAL A 17 8.09 6.26 -3.85
N ARG A 18 8.36 7.00 -2.77
CA ARG A 18 8.89 6.51 -1.49
C ARG A 18 7.82 6.61 -0.40
N ILE A 19 8.00 5.85 0.65
CA ILE A 19 7.25 6.06 1.88
C ILE A 19 7.60 7.45 2.44
N GLY A 20 6.62 8.16 2.96
CA GLY A 20 6.77 9.54 3.44
C GLY A 20 6.66 10.62 2.35
N ALA A 21 6.46 10.23 1.09
CA ALA A 21 6.20 11.19 0.01
C ALA A 21 4.88 11.96 0.24
N THR A 22 4.84 13.20 -0.20
CA THR A 22 3.62 14.01 -0.17
C THR A 22 2.73 13.70 -1.38
N TYR A 23 1.50 14.20 -1.33
CA TYR A 23 0.58 14.13 -2.47
C TYR A 23 1.17 14.77 -3.74
N GLU A 24 1.82 15.93 -3.59
CA GLU A 24 2.46 16.65 -4.69
C GLU A 24 3.62 15.87 -5.29
N ASP A 25 4.40 15.16 -4.47
CA ASP A 25 5.48 14.28 -4.94
C ASP A 25 4.93 13.12 -5.77
N VAL A 26 3.83 12.52 -5.34
CA VAL A 26 3.16 11.45 -6.08
C VAL A 26 2.64 11.95 -7.42
N LEU A 27 1.98 13.12 -7.46
CA LEU A 27 1.53 13.74 -8.71
C LEU A 27 2.67 13.99 -9.69
N LYS A 28 3.82 14.45 -9.18
CA LYS A 28 5.03 14.68 -9.98
C LYS A 28 5.49 13.39 -10.66
N VAL A 29 5.58 12.29 -9.89
CA VAL A 29 5.96 10.98 -10.40
C VAL A 29 4.95 10.49 -11.44
N MET A 30 3.67 10.58 -11.15
CA MET A 30 2.60 10.19 -12.10
C MET A 30 2.70 10.98 -13.42
N SER A 31 3.01 12.26 -13.35
CA SER A 31 3.22 13.11 -14.55
C SER A 31 4.40 12.63 -15.40
N VAL A 32 5.53 12.31 -14.77
CA VAL A 32 6.73 11.78 -15.45
C VAL A 32 6.45 10.46 -16.14
N TYR A 33 5.75 9.54 -15.48
CA TYR A 33 5.40 8.24 -16.04
C TYR A 33 4.15 8.27 -16.93
N LYS A 34 3.58 9.45 -17.19
CA LYS A 34 2.34 9.65 -17.97
C LYS A 34 1.17 8.81 -17.41
N LEU A 35 1.17 8.56 -16.11
CA LEU A 35 0.06 7.93 -15.44
C LEU A 35 -1.12 8.89 -15.43
N LYS A 36 -2.26 8.42 -15.91
CA LYS A 36 -3.50 9.18 -15.80
C LYS A 36 -4.11 8.89 -14.43
N ALA A 37 -4.25 9.91 -13.60
CA ALA A 37 -4.99 9.79 -12.36
C ALA A 37 -6.45 9.45 -12.70
N THR A 38 -6.89 8.28 -12.25
CA THR A 38 -8.24 7.78 -12.54
C THR A 38 -9.18 7.96 -11.36
N ARG A 39 -8.62 8.12 -10.17
CA ARG A 39 -9.41 8.26 -8.96
C ARG A 39 -8.63 8.97 -7.86
N GLU A 40 -9.14 10.11 -7.45
CA GLU A 40 -8.84 10.73 -6.17
C GLU A 40 -10.05 10.51 -5.28
N SER A 41 -9.88 9.82 -4.19
CA SER A 41 -11.02 9.51 -3.32
C SER A 41 -10.77 10.10 -1.94
N PRO A 42 -11.38 11.24 -1.61
CA PRO A 42 -11.53 11.61 -0.21
C PRO A 42 -12.38 10.54 0.47
N LYS A 43 -11.86 9.90 1.48
CA LYS A 43 -12.67 9.07 2.38
C LYS A 43 -13.19 9.94 3.50
N GLU A 44 -14.49 9.88 3.67
CA GLU A 44 -15.17 10.48 4.80
C GLU A 44 -15.17 9.48 5.95
N HIS A 45 -14.65 9.89 7.09
CA HIS A 45 -14.85 9.17 8.33
C HIS A 45 -16.26 9.44 8.83
N ARG A 46 -17.13 8.45 8.71
CA ARG A 46 -18.44 8.48 9.34
C ARG A 46 -18.35 7.85 10.71
N VAL A 47 -18.56 8.67 11.69
CA VAL A 47 -18.74 8.19 13.07
C VAL A 47 -20.16 7.61 13.17
N LYS A 48 -20.33 6.54 13.94
CA LYS A 48 -21.62 5.86 14.11
C LYS A 48 -22.76 6.74 14.63
N LEU A 49 -22.48 7.89 15.21
CA LEU A 49 -23.44 8.85 15.73
C LEU A 49 -23.72 9.91 14.66
N GLN A 50 -24.96 10.01 14.22
CA GLN A 50 -25.45 10.84 13.12
C GLN A 50 -25.19 12.36 13.20
N GLN A 51 -24.48 12.87 14.20
CA GLN A 51 -24.30 14.31 14.43
C GLN A 51 -22.83 14.77 14.51
N ILE A 52 -21.89 13.88 14.23
CA ILE A 52 -20.50 14.29 14.13
C ILE A 52 -20.21 14.63 12.69
N PRO A 53 -19.68 15.82 12.41
CA PRO A 53 -19.31 16.17 11.05
C PRO A 53 -18.29 15.17 10.51
N ASP A 54 -18.51 14.73 9.29
CA ASP A 54 -17.56 13.91 8.55
C ASP A 54 -16.21 14.64 8.50
N MET A 55 -15.14 13.86 8.57
CA MET A 55 -13.78 14.35 8.45
C MET A 55 -13.23 13.90 7.09
N PRO A 56 -13.42 14.67 6.02
CA PRO A 56 -12.91 14.28 4.72
C PRO A 56 -11.38 14.32 4.71
N PHE A 57 -10.77 13.30 4.17
CA PHE A 57 -9.35 13.30 3.84
C PHE A 57 -9.07 12.44 2.60
N LEU A 58 -8.03 12.81 1.86
CA LEU A 58 -7.58 12.01 0.75
C LEU A 58 -6.88 10.76 1.29
N SER A 59 -7.43 9.57 1.03
CA SER A 59 -6.85 8.32 1.52
C SER A 59 -5.92 7.66 0.51
N SER A 60 -6.18 7.83 -0.78
CA SER A 60 -5.37 7.24 -1.83
C SER A 60 -5.46 8.01 -3.13
N ILE A 61 -4.43 7.86 -3.96
CA ILE A 61 -4.45 8.25 -5.37
C ILE A 61 -4.19 7.00 -6.22
N THR A 62 -4.95 6.83 -7.28
CA THR A 62 -4.78 5.74 -8.24
C THR A 62 -4.54 6.30 -9.62
N GLY A 63 -3.71 5.60 -10.40
CA GLY A 63 -3.44 5.95 -11.79
C GLY A 63 -3.36 4.72 -12.68
N THR A 64 -3.70 4.88 -13.94
CA THR A 64 -3.57 3.84 -14.95
C THR A 64 -2.75 4.35 -16.11
N PHE A 65 -1.77 3.55 -16.52
CA PHE A 65 -0.92 3.80 -17.67
C PHE A 65 -1.05 2.63 -18.66
N SER A 66 -1.19 2.96 -19.93
CA SER A 66 -1.13 1.99 -21.01
C SER A 66 -0.17 2.50 -22.08
N THR A 67 0.80 1.67 -22.48
CA THR A 67 1.77 2.03 -23.51
C THR A 67 1.17 2.13 -24.90
N THR A 68 -0.03 1.58 -25.09
CA THR A 68 -0.70 1.60 -26.38
C THR A 68 -2.20 1.80 -26.21
N GLY A 69 -2.75 2.70 -26.97
CA GLY A 69 -4.19 3.01 -26.97
C GLY A 69 -5.13 1.90 -27.46
N GLN A 70 -4.60 0.71 -27.79
CA GLN A 70 -5.38 -0.45 -28.23
C GLN A 70 -4.87 -1.71 -27.55
N MET A 71 -5.76 -2.44 -26.88
CA MET A 71 -5.53 -3.82 -26.47
C MET A 71 -5.19 -4.65 -27.71
N GLY A 72 -4.02 -5.31 -27.71
CA GLY A 72 -3.57 -6.19 -28.79
C GLY A 72 -2.41 -5.66 -29.64
N SER A 73 -1.89 -4.47 -29.38
CA SER A 73 -0.65 -4.02 -30.06
C SER A 73 0.59 -4.74 -29.52
N LYS A 74 1.61 -4.91 -30.37
CA LYS A 74 2.81 -5.73 -30.09
C LYS A 74 3.62 -5.37 -28.84
N ASN A 75 3.33 -4.26 -28.17
CA ASN A 75 4.01 -3.79 -26.94
C ASN A 75 3.01 -3.34 -25.88
N SER A 76 1.88 -4.03 -25.75
CA SER A 76 0.87 -3.63 -24.79
C SER A 76 1.25 -4.02 -23.38
N GLU A 77 1.42 -3.00 -22.56
CA GLU A 77 1.58 -3.09 -21.11
C GLU A 77 0.52 -2.20 -20.45
N MET A 78 -0.11 -2.71 -19.41
CA MET A 78 -0.95 -1.91 -18.53
C MET A 78 -0.32 -1.85 -17.16
N GLN A 79 -0.29 -0.67 -16.60
CA GLN A 79 0.20 -0.43 -15.26
C GLN A 79 -0.87 0.28 -14.45
N ASN A 80 -1.20 -0.29 -13.31
CA ASN A 80 -2.01 0.33 -12.29
C ASN A 80 -1.11 0.74 -11.11
N PHE A 81 -1.25 1.96 -10.68
CA PHE A 81 -0.52 2.57 -9.58
C PHE A 81 -1.50 2.96 -8.48
N VAL A 82 -1.15 2.68 -7.24
CA VAL A 82 -1.87 3.10 -6.04
C VAL A 82 -0.85 3.65 -5.03
N ALA A 83 -1.08 4.85 -4.52
CA ALA A 83 -0.41 5.34 -3.33
C ALA A 83 -1.45 5.65 -2.27
N GLU A 84 -1.23 5.16 -1.06
CA GLU A 84 -2.10 5.38 0.08
C GLU A 84 -1.42 6.30 1.09
N PHE A 85 -2.20 7.22 1.64
CA PHE A 85 -1.73 8.23 2.58
C PHE A 85 -2.21 7.90 4.00
N SER A 86 -1.38 8.20 4.97
CA SER A 86 -1.73 8.07 6.37
C SER A 86 -2.94 8.95 6.71
N PRO A 87 -3.97 8.39 7.37
CA PRO A 87 -5.16 9.15 7.76
C PRO A 87 -4.90 10.10 8.95
N PRO A 88 -5.77 11.10 9.16
CA PRO A 88 -5.70 11.95 10.36
C PRO A 88 -5.77 11.13 11.67
N PRO A 89 -5.13 11.58 12.74
CA PRO A 89 -4.40 12.84 12.92
C PRO A 89 -2.93 12.78 12.45
N MET A 90 -2.53 11.70 11.78
CA MET A 90 -1.18 11.57 11.28
C MET A 90 -0.91 12.57 10.15
N LYS A 91 0.38 12.85 9.94
CA LYS A 91 0.80 13.62 8.76
C LYS A 91 0.38 12.90 7.49
N HIS A 92 -0.19 13.65 6.56
CA HIS A 92 -0.68 13.14 5.28
C HIS A 92 0.49 12.80 4.36
N GLU A 93 1.05 11.61 4.54
CA GLU A 93 2.21 11.09 3.81
C GLU A 93 1.91 9.67 3.31
N VAL A 94 2.57 9.28 2.24
CA VAL A 94 2.48 7.93 1.68
C VAL A 94 2.97 6.89 2.70
N SER A 95 2.15 5.92 3.00
CA SER A 95 2.45 4.76 3.85
C SER A 95 2.47 3.44 3.10
N VAL A 96 1.81 3.40 1.94
CA VAL A 96 1.76 2.23 1.05
C VAL A 96 1.85 2.68 -0.41
N VAL A 97 2.65 1.98 -1.21
CA VAL A 97 2.68 2.11 -2.67
C VAL A 97 2.50 0.74 -3.29
N ILE A 98 1.58 0.61 -4.23
CA ILE A 98 1.39 -0.63 -4.98
C ILE A 98 1.39 -0.31 -6.47
N ILE A 99 2.13 -1.12 -7.23
CA ILE A 99 2.13 -1.08 -8.68
C ILE A 99 1.87 -2.47 -9.21
N ASN A 100 0.95 -2.55 -10.14
CA ASN A 100 0.64 -3.76 -10.87
C ASN A 100 0.88 -3.53 -12.36
N ARG A 101 1.79 -4.30 -12.95
CA ARG A 101 2.13 -4.26 -14.37
C ARG A 101 1.72 -5.55 -15.04
N SER A 102 0.88 -5.46 -16.05
CA SER A 102 0.43 -6.61 -16.86
C SER A 102 1.02 -6.51 -18.24
N PHE A 103 1.63 -7.61 -18.70
CA PHE A 103 2.33 -7.70 -19.99
C PHE A 103 1.57 -8.66 -20.90
N TRP A 104 1.18 -8.20 -22.09
CA TRP A 104 0.39 -9.04 -23.01
C TRP A 104 1.19 -9.61 -24.18
N GLN A 105 2.11 -8.84 -24.76
CA GLN A 105 2.87 -9.31 -25.93
C GLN A 105 4.40 -9.19 -25.76
N ALA A 106 4.95 -8.01 -25.49
CA ALA A 106 6.38 -7.84 -25.21
C ALA A 106 6.65 -8.18 -23.73
N ARG A 107 6.72 -9.46 -23.42
CA ARG A 107 6.91 -9.95 -22.06
C ARG A 107 8.38 -10.03 -21.71
N PRO A 108 8.84 -9.44 -20.59
CA PRO A 108 10.14 -9.71 -20.05
C PRO A 108 10.29 -11.19 -19.70
N THR A 109 11.52 -11.70 -19.71
CA THR A 109 11.77 -13.02 -19.13
C THR A 109 11.76 -12.95 -17.60
N MET A 110 11.41 -14.05 -16.97
CA MET A 110 11.49 -14.18 -15.50
C MET A 110 12.93 -13.95 -15.00
N GLU A 111 13.93 -14.46 -15.74
CA GLU A 111 15.35 -14.30 -15.39
C GLU A 111 15.76 -12.83 -15.44
N ALA A 112 15.54 -12.12 -16.54
CA ALA A 112 15.85 -10.70 -16.64
C ALA A 112 15.12 -9.85 -15.56
N THR A 113 13.91 -10.26 -15.18
CA THR A 113 13.16 -9.61 -14.11
C THR A 113 13.81 -9.83 -12.75
N ARG A 114 14.24 -11.07 -12.44
CA ARG A 114 14.97 -11.38 -11.20
C ARG A 114 16.28 -10.60 -11.10
N GLU A 115 17.05 -10.58 -12.19
CA GLU A 115 18.32 -9.81 -12.27
C GLU A 115 18.07 -8.31 -12.03
N ALA A 116 17.05 -7.73 -12.64
CA ALA A 116 16.69 -6.33 -12.45
C ALA A 116 16.26 -6.02 -11.01
N LEU A 117 15.51 -6.93 -10.37
CA LEU A 117 15.11 -6.80 -8.97
C LEU A 117 16.30 -6.90 -8.02
N GLU A 118 17.19 -7.86 -8.23
CA GLU A 118 18.41 -8.00 -7.42
C GLU A 118 19.38 -6.83 -7.63
N ALA A 119 19.50 -6.34 -8.85
CA ALA A 119 20.32 -5.15 -9.14
C ALA A 119 19.79 -3.89 -8.44
N LYS A 120 18.46 -3.72 -8.40
CA LYS A 120 17.84 -2.54 -7.79
C LYS A 120 17.72 -2.63 -6.27
N TYR A 121 17.31 -3.77 -5.73
CA TYR A 121 16.94 -3.91 -4.31
C TYR A 121 17.89 -4.81 -3.52
N GLY A 122 18.88 -5.40 -4.19
CA GLY A 122 19.74 -6.43 -3.61
C GLY A 122 18.99 -7.76 -3.40
N PRO A 123 19.67 -8.78 -2.78
CA PRO A 123 19.04 -10.08 -2.55
C PRO A 123 17.84 -9.95 -1.59
N PRO A 124 16.73 -10.65 -1.81
CA PRO A 124 15.56 -10.60 -0.92
C PRO A 124 15.84 -11.24 0.44
N SER A 125 15.02 -10.92 1.44
CA SER A 125 15.05 -11.58 2.76
C SER A 125 14.64 -13.04 2.65
N PHE A 126 13.68 -13.32 1.79
CA PHE A 126 13.28 -14.68 1.40
C PHE A 126 12.52 -14.69 0.07
N LYS A 127 12.41 -15.88 -0.52
CA LYS A 127 11.66 -16.16 -1.74
C LYS A 127 10.59 -17.21 -1.46
N GLU A 128 9.45 -17.09 -2.12
CA GLU A 128 8.33 -18.03 -2.06
C GLU A 128 7.95 -18.43 -3.48
N THR A 129 7.56 -19.69 -3.65
CA THR A 129 7.10 -20.21 -4.94
C THR A 129 5.74 -20.86 -4.73
N ALA A 130 4.81 -20.52 -5.59
CA ALA A 130 3.50 -21.16 -5.69
C ALA A 130 3.23 -21.48 -7.15
N ASP A 131 2.12 -22.15 -7.45
CA ASP A 131 1.74 -22.47 -8.82
C ASP A 131 1.68 -21.19 -9.68
N HIS A 132 2.46 -21.17 -10.76
CA HIS A 132 2.56 -20.04 -11.72
C HIS A 132 2.98 -18.69 -11.12
N ARG A 133 3.55 -18.66 -9.89
CA ARG A 133 3.94 -17.43 -9.21
C ARG A 133 5.25 -17.60 -8.43
N GLU A 134 5.99 -16.51 -8.37
CA GLU A 134 7.17 -16.38 -7.52
C GLU A 134 7.09 -15.06 -6.75
N GLY A 135 7.15 -15.14 -5.43
CA GLY A 135 7.13 -14.00 -4.51
C GLY A 135 8.49 -13.74 -3.91
N TRP A 136 8.92 -12.48 -3.93
CA TRP A 136 10.15 -12.02 -3.27
C TRP A 136 9.80 -10.97 -2.23
N VAL A 137 10.41 -11.09 -1.05
CA VAL A 137 10.16 -10.18 0.06
C VAL A 137 11.48 -9.67 0.64
N TRP A 138 11.56 -8.36 0.80
CA TRP A 138 12.61 -7.66 1.54
C TRP A 138 12.00 -7.08 2.79
N LEU A 139 12.50 -7.48 3.95
CA LEU A 139 12.06 -7.00 5.25
C LEU A 139 13.11 -6.09 5.88
N TYR A 140 12.63 -5.06 6.56
CA TYR A 140 13.46 -4.10 7.28
C TYR A 140 12.86 -3.86 8.67
N ASP A 141 13.74 -3.73 9.66
CA ASP A 141 13.32 -3.38 11.02
C ASP A 141 12.98 -1.89 11.16
N ALA A 142 12.66 -1.48 12.38
CA ALA A 142 12.32 -0.08 12.68
C ALA A 142 13.50 0.89 12.45
N SER A 143 14.73 0.41 12.49
CA SER A 143 15.93 1.21 12.19
C SER A 143 16.20 1.34 10.69
N GLY A 144 15.50 0.55 9.86
CA GLY A 144 15.74 0.44 8.43
C GLY A 144 16.82 -0.58 8.05
N ALA A 145 17.30 -1.36 9.01
CA ALA A 145 18.23 -2.44 8.73
C ALA A 145 17.49 -3.65 8.15
N LYS A 146 18.09 -4.27 7.14
CA LYS A 146 17.50 -5.43 6.48
C LYS A 146 17.47 -6.65 7.40
N ILE A 147 16.32 -7.30 7.45
CA ILE A 147 16.12 -8.54 8.20
C ILE A 147 16.32 -9.71 7.25
N VAL A 148 17.26 -10.60 7.60
CA VAL A 148 17.45 -11.88 6.92
C VAL A 148 17.00 -12.98 7.87
N SER A 149 15.72 -13.38 7.79
CA SER A 149 15.16 -14.40 8.68
C SER A 149 14.11 -15.22 7.96
N SER A 150 14.33 -16.52 7.92
CA SER A 150 13.33 -17.47 7.40
C SER A 150 12.13 -17.68 8.34
N SER A 151 12.26 -17.30 9.62
CA SER A 151 11.18 -17.47 10.62
C SER A 151 9.95 -16.62 10.34
N LEU A 152 10.09 -15.53 9.59
CA LEU A 152 8.98 -14.63 9.21
C LEU A 152 8.31 -15.02 7.89
N LYS A 153 8.84 -16.02 7.17
CA LYS A 153 8.37 -16.43 5.84
C LYS A 153 6.86 -16.77 5.80
N GLY A 154 6.31 -17.41 6.81
CA GLY A 154 4.89 -17.77 6.84
C GLY A 154 3.95 -16.63 7.30
N GLN A 155 4.48 -15.59 7.94
CA GLN A 155 3.69 -14.50 8.49
C GLN A 155 3.72 -13.26 7.62
N CYS A 156 4.85 -13.01 6.95
CA CYS A 156 5.14 -11.80 6.19
C CYS A 156 5.31 -12.11 4.70
N SER A 157 4.47 -13.00 4.18
CA SER A 157 4.52 -13.41 2.79
C SER A 157 3.99 -12.30 1.87
N PHE A 158 4.34 -12.38 0.58
CA PHE A 158 3.73 -11.51 -0.43
C PHE A 158 2.20 -11.68 -0.46
N ASN A 159 1.70 -12.87 -0.14
CA ASN A 159 0.26 -13.13 0.00
C ASN A 159 -0.38 -12.30 1.10
N THR A 160 0.33 -12.05 2.19
CA THR A 160 -0.16 -11.19 3.28
C THR A 160 -0.47 -9.78 2.79
N VAL A 161 0.34 -9.27 1.85
CA VAL A 161 0.17 -7.92 1.29
C VAL A 161 -0.87 -7.88 0.17
N PHE A 162 -0.92 -8.93 -0.66
CA PHE A 162 -1.69 -8.89 -1.90
C PHE A 162 -3.02 -9.64 -1.88
N HIS A 163 -3.22 -10.58 -0.95
CA HIS A 163 -4.45 -11.39 -0.89
C HIS A 163 -5.57 -10.82 -0.02
N GLN A 164 -5.30 -9.80 0.77
CA GLN A 164 -6.32 -9.19 1.64
C GLN A 164 -7.21 -8.16 0.93
N GLY A 165 -7.22 -8.18 -0.40
CA GLY A 165 -7.81 -7.13 -1.20
C GLY A 165 -6.83 -5.96 -1.34
N GLU A 166 -7.07 -5.06 -2.30
CA GLU A 166 -6.34 -3.80 -2.30
C GLU A 166 -6.52 -3.20 -0.90
N PRO A 167 -5.44 -2.82 -0.22
CA PRO A 167 -5.56 -2.21 1.09
C PRO A 167 -6.33 -0.90 0.91
N GLU A 168 -7.65 -1.01 0.84
CA GLU A 168 -8.45 0.13 1.11
C GLU A 168 -8.25 0.38 2.59
N TYR A 169 -7.70 1.53 2.97
CA TYR A 169 -7.81 2.07 4.31
C TYR A 169 -9.29 2.21 4.65
N SER A 170 -9.93 1.08 4.80
CA SER A 170 -11.22 1.00 5.44
C SER A 170 -10.94 1.24 6.92
N ILE A 171 -11.54 2.26 7.49
CA ILE A 171 -11.51 2.51 8.94
C ILE A 171 -12.18 1.37 9.70
N ASN A 172 -12.94 0.54 9.03
CA ASN A 172 -13.29 -0.81 9.46
C ASN A 172 -12.10 -1.78 9.27
N ILE A 173 -10.91 -1.30 9.59
CA ILE A 173 -9.67 -2.00 9.46
C ILE A 173 -9.83 -3.37 10.12
N ASN A 174 -9.63 -4.38 9.33
CA ASN A 174 -9.50 -5.72 9.81
C ASN A 174 -8.31 -5.72 10.81
N ARG A 175 -8.62 -5.71 12.10
CA ARG A 175 -7.62 -5.65 13.19
C ARG A 175 -6.52 -6.68 13.02
N ASN A 176 -6.81 -7.78 12.32
CA ASN A 176 -5.85 -8.83 12.01
C ASN A 176 -4.83 -8.39 10.97
N PHE A 177 -5.25 -7.62 9.95
CA PHE A 177 -4.34 -7.10 8.93
C PHE A 177 -3.33 -6.13 9.53
N ASP A 178 -3.78 -5.16 10.33
CA ASP A 178 -2.88 -4.21 11.00
C ASP A 178 -1.88 -4.91 11.91
N ALA A 179 -2.35 -5.89 12.69
CA ALA A 179 -1.50 -6.64 13.60
C ALA A 179 -0.45 -7.46 12.84
N VAL A 180 -0.79 -8.03 11.70
CA VAL A 180 0.15 -8.80 10.86
C VAL A 180 1.14 -7.85 10.20
N ILE A 181 0.67 -6.80 9.55
CA ILE A 181 1.52 -5.79 8.89
C ILE A 181 2.45 -5.12 9.91
N GLY A 182 1.96 -4.78 11.09
CA GLY A 182 2.78 -4.19 12.15
C GLY A 182 3.90 -5.11 12.64
N LYS A 183 3.68 -6.43 12.66
CA LYS A 183 4.70 -7.43 13.01
C LYS A 183 5.74 -7.63 11.92
N CYS A 184 5.36 -7.44 10.66
CA CYS A 184 6.26 -7.61 9.53
C CYS A 184 7.26 -6.46 9.38
N GLY A 185 7.07 -5.37 10.11
CA GLY A 185 7.92 -4.21 10.00
C GLY A 185 7.73 -3.49 8.67
N ARG A 186 8.82 -3.02 8.09
CA ARG A 186 8.85 -2.37 6.78
C ARG A 186 9.13 -3.39 5.70
N MET A 187 8.36 -3.35 4.63
CA MET A 187 8.37 -4.41 3.64
C MET A 187 8.33 -3.89 2.21
N LEU A 188 9.20 -4.45 1.37
CA LEU A 188 9.05 -4.46 -0.08
C LEU A 188 8.67 -5.88 -0.48
N ALA A 189 7.55 -6.04 -1.16
CA ALA A 189 7.09 -7.33 -1.66
C ALA A 189 6.91 -7.26 -3.17
N VAL A 190 7.33 -8.30 -3.86
CA VAL A 190 7.18 -8.45 -5.31
C VAL A 190 6.53 -9.79 -5.60
N ASP A 191 5.52 -9.78 -6.43
CA ASP A 191 4.83 -10.96 -6.95
C ASP A 191 5.00 -11.01 -8.47
N MET A 192 5.62 -12.05 -8.96
CA MET A 192 5.86 -12.34 -10.36
C MET A 192 5.00 -13.51 -10.79
N SER A 193 4.07 -13.30 -11.70
CA SER A 193 3.27 -14.38 -12.28
C SER A 193 3.74 -14.64 -13.72
N TYR A 194 3.99 -15.89 -14.03
CA TYR A 194 4.32 -16.28 -15.40
C TYR A 194 3.09 -16.78 -16.17
N VAL A 195 3.18 -16.75 -17.50
CA VAL A 195 2.09 -17.24 -18.33
C VAL A 195 2.02 -18.76 -18.31
N PRO A 196 0.82 -19.36 -18.35
CA PRO A 196 0.66 -20.80 -18.24
C PRO A 196 1.48 -21.59 -19.26
N ASP A 197 1.57 -21.08 -20.50
CA ASP A 197 2.23 -21.76 -21.62
C ASP A 197 3.72 -21.36 -21.80
N GLY A 198 4.27 -20.58 -20.85
CA GLY A 198 5.65 -20.08 -20.96
C GLY A 198 6.21 -19.66 -19.61
N LYS A 199 6.67 -20.62 -18.81
CA LYS A 199 7.24 -20.38 -17.46
C LYS A 199 8.40 -19.42 -17.41
N ASP A 200 9.03 -19.16 -18.56
CA ASP A 200 10.14 -18.23 -18.68
C ASP A 200 9.70 -16.80 -18.97
N LEU A 201 8.41 -16.59 -19.23
CA LEU A 201 7.86 -15.28 -19.59
C LEU A 201 6.98 -14.69 -18.47
N LEU A 202 7.26 -13.44 -18.11
CA LEU A 202 6.49 -12.70 -17.14
C LEU A 202 5.14 -12.26 -17.71
N GLY A 203 4.06 -12.63 -17.03
CA GLY A 203 2.71 -12.18 -17.35
C GLY A 203 2.28 -10.96 -16.54
N ASN A 204 2.65 -10.97 -15.26
CA ASN A 204 2.30 -9.89 -14.34
C ASN A 204 3.43 -9.66 -13.33
N LEU A 205 3.67 -8.39 -12.99
CA LEU A 205 4.59 -7.96 -11.94
C LEU A 205 3.85 -7.03 -10.99
N LYS A 206 3.63 -7.48 -9.77
CA LYS A 206 3.05 -6.66 -8.72
C LYS A 206 4.13 -6.34 -7.68
N THR A 207 4.26 -5.07 -7.34
CA THR A 207 5.24 -4.58 -6.37
C THR A 207 4.53 -3.74 -5.34
N ALA A 208 4.79 -3.99 -4.05
CA ALA A 208 4.27 -3.19 -2.95
C ALA A 208 5.41 -2.76 -2.02
N LEU A 209 5.38 -1.50 -1.61
CA LEU A 209 6.23 -0.93 -0.57
C LEU A 209 5.33 -0.49 0.57
N VAL A 210 5.55 -1.02 1.78
CA VAL A 210 4.67 -0.83 2.93
C VAL A 210 5.49 -0.51 4.18
N ASP A 211 5.17 0.58 4.86
CA ASP A 211 5.65 0.86 6.21
C ASP A 211 4.61 0.35 7.23
N GLY A 212 4.75 -0.91 7.64
CA GLY A 212 3.82 -1.55 8.57
C GLY A 212 3.67 -0.82 9.91
N PRO A 213 4.75 -0.42 10.58
CA PRO A 213 4.69 0.39 11.79
C PRO A 213 3.94 1.71 11.61
N LEU A 214 4.15 2.40 10.49
CA LEU A 214 3.43 3.64 10.18
C LEU A 214 1.93 3.39 9.97
N VAL A 215 1.58 2.34 9.20
CA VAL A 215 0.20 1.91 8.96
C VAL A 215 -0.50 1.61 10.28
N LEU A 216 0.11 0.80 11.16
CA LEU A 216 -0.45 0.44 12.46
C LEU A 216 -0.65 1.67 13.35
N LYS A 217 0.37 2.51 13.47
CA LYS A 217 0.32 3.74 14.26
C LYS A 217 -0.78 4.69 13.76
N ALA A 218 -0.90 4.84 12.44
CA ALA A 218 -1.94 5.68 11.84
C ALA A 218 -3.34 5.14 12.15
N ALA A 219 -3.53 3.84 12.01
CA ALA A 219 -4.79 3.18 12.32
C ALA A 219 -5.21 3.35 13.79
N GLU A 220 -4.29 3.18 14.74
CA GLU A 220 -4.54 3.37 16.16
C GLU A 220 -4.88 4.82 16.50
N ALA A 221 -4.10 5.77 15.98
CA ALA A 221 -4.33 7.20 16.19
C ALA A 221 -5.68 7.65 15.64
N THR A 222 -6.06 7.16 14.46
CA THR A 222 -7.37 7.46 13.85
C THR A 222 -8.51 6.89 14.67
N ARG A 223 -8.41 5.64 15.15
CA ARG A 223 -9.42 5.05 16.04
C ARG A 223 -9.61 5.87 17.33
N SER A 224 -8.51 6.32 17.93
CA SER A 224 -8.56 7.16 19.13
C SER A 224 -9.24 8.50 18.84
N LEU A 225 -8.94 9.14 17.73
CA LEU A 225 -9.56 10.38 17.30
C LEU A 225 -11.08 10.22 17.07
N ILE A 226 -11.50 9.12 16.46
CA ILE A 226 -12.92 8.81 16.24
C ILE A 226 -13.62 8.66 17.60
N ALA A 227 -13.06 7.86 18.50
CA ALA A 227 -13.64 7.63 19.83
C ALA A 227 -13.78 8.93 20.65
N GLU A 228 -12.78 9.81 20.58
CA GLU A 228 -12.84 11.13 21.23
C GLU A 228 -13.99 12.00 20.67
N ARG A 229 -14.12 12.07 19.36
CA ARG A 229 -15.21 12.82 18.70
C ARG A 229 -16.59 12.25 18.99
N GLU A 230 -16.72 10.92 19.03
CA GLU A 230 -17.96 10.26 19.44
C GLU A 230 -18.35 10.66 20.87
N LYS A 231 -17.38 10.69 21.78
CA LYS A 231 -17.59 11.11 23.15
C LYS A 231 -18.00 12.59 23.25
N GLU A 232 -17.33 13.46 22.52
CA GLU A 232 -17.67 14.89 22.49
C GLU A 232 -19.09 15.13 21.96
N ALA A 233 -19.46 14.42 20.88
CA ALA A 233 -20.81 14.52 20.31
C ALA A 233 -21.87 14.01 21.28
N MET A 234 -21.61 12.93 22.00
CA MET A 234 -22.53 12.42 23.02
C MET A 234 -22.69 13.44 24.16
N ASN A 235 -21.59 14.00 24.67
CA ASN A 235 -21.63 15.02 25.72
C ASN A 235 -22.41 16.28 25.28
N LYS A 236 -22.26 16.69 24.02
CA LYS A 236 -23.05 17.81 23.46
C LYS A 236 -24.54 17.47 23.42
N ARG A 237 -24.92 16.27 22.97
CA ARG A 237 -26.31 15.82 22.97
C ARG A 237 -26.93 15.84 24.37
N VAL A 238 -26.20 15.33 25.35
CA VAL A 238 -26.68 15.34 26.76
C VAL A 238 -26.93 16.77 27.23
N LYS A 239 -25.95 17.67 27.02
CA LYS A 239 -26.09 19.09 27.38
C LYS A 239 -27.25 19.79 26.67
N ASP A 240 -27.49 19.45 25.41
CA ASP A 240 -28.60 20.04 24.65
C ASP A 240 -29.94 19.46 25.10
N ALA A 241 -30.01 18.19 25.47
CA ALA A 241 -31.20 17.57 26.06
C ALA A 241 -31.54 18.17 27.43
N GLU A 242 -30.54 18.50 28.27
CA GLU A 242 -30.74 19.16 29.56
C GLU A 242 -31.42 20.54 29.42
N LYS A 243 -31.15 21.25 28.30
CA LYS A 243 -31.77 22.56 28.03
C LYS A 243 -33.25 22.46 27.62
N VAL A 244 -33.69 21.34 27.12
CA VAL A 244 -35.10 21.14 26.69
C VAL A 244 -36.03 21.00 27.89
N GLY A 245 -35.51 20.70 29.07
CA GLY A 245 -36.29 20.56 30.29
C GLY A 245 -37.05 19.24 30.41
N LYS A 246 -37.81 19.09 31.50
CA LYS A 246 -38.61 17.87 31.73
C LYS A 246 -39.81 17.82 30.79
N PRO A 247 -40.12 16.68 30.17
CA PRO A 247 -41.35 16.54 29.40
C PRO A 247 -42.58 16.80 30.34
N SER A 248 -43.56 17.55 29.86
CA SER A 248 -44.83 17.65 30.54
C SER A 248 -45.57 16.31 30.37
N LEU A 249 -45.80 15.64 31.48
CA LEU A 249 -46.60 14.39 31.53
C LEU A 249 -48.09 14.69 31.66
#